data_ba0042044f9935abe4437b7a811fa00e
#
_entry.id   ba0042044f9935abe4437b7a811fa00e
#
_cell.length_a   1.000
_cell.length_b   1.000
_cell.length_c   1.000
_cell.angle_alpha   90.00
_cell.angle_beta   90.00
_cell.angle_gamma   90.00
#
_symmetry.space_group_name_H-M   'P 1'
#
loop_
_entity.id
_entity.type
_entity.pdbx_description
1 polymer ?
#
loop_
_entity_poly.entity_id
_entity_poly.type
_entity_poly.pdbx_seq_one_letter_code
_entity_poly.pdbx_strand_id
1 'polypeptide(L)'
;MGVAFVAHCLLNQNSKVGDGAHCAGVYSPMVDVLRAKGWRIEQMPCPELAFAGLNRFWAVREQYDTAAFRRHCRRLSAAVADVIAVRVEQGEDVVLIGIEGSPSMGVTITSSDPERGGRPEWPDGTAEQVSGEGIFVEELRAALESRGIGFPRVAG
;
A
#
# COMPACT_ATOMS: atom_id res chain seq x y z
N MET A 1 6.21 -6.36 21.89
CA MET A 1 5.22 -6.95 20.97
C MET A 1 5.16 -6.06 19.74
N GLY A 2 5.05 -6.63 18.57
CA GLY A 2 5.06 -5.85 17.34
C GLY A 2 3.69 -5.77 16.67
N VAL A 3 3.49 -4.72 15.86
CA VAL A 3 2.30 -4.52 15.04
C VAL A 3 2.71 -4.36 13.58
N ALA A 4 2.16 -5.18 12.71
CA ALA A 4 2.31 -5.09 11.28
C ALA A 4 1.10 -4.37 10.66
N PHE A 5 1.34 -3.23 10.03
CA PHE A 5 0.35 -2.54 9.20
C PHE A 5 0.45 -3.10 7.80
N VAL A 6 -0.58 -3.81 7.37
CA VAL A 6 -0.56 -4.65 6.17
C VAL A 6 -1.46 -4.08 5.09
N ALA A 7 -0.96 -4.03 3.86
CA ALA A 7 -1.75 -3.63 2.69
C ALA A 7 -3.03 -4.46 2.56
N HIS A 8 -4.15 -3.80 2.29
CA HIS A 8 -5.48 -4.40 2.22
C HIS A 8 -5.52 -5.66 1.35
N CYS A 9 -4.92 -5.62 0.16
CA CYS A 9 -4.99 -6.72 -0.79
C CYS A 9 -4.19 -7.98 -0.38
N LEU A 10 -3.31 -7.90 0.61
CA LEU A 10 -2.69 -9.10 1.21
C LEU A 10 -3.65 -9.82 2.17
N LEU A 11 -4.57 -9.08 2.77
CA LEU A 11 -5.60 -9.62 3.64
C LEU A 11 -6.90 -9.93 2.89
N ASN A 12 -7.08 -9.35 1.71
CA ASN A 12 -8.21 -9.62 0.82
C ASN A 12 -7.77 -9.54 -0.64
N GLN A 13 -7.29 -10.64 -1.18
CA GLN A 13 -6.83 -10.75 -2.57
C GLN A 13 -7.93 -10.42 -3.59
N ASN A 14 -9.21 -10.60 -3.22
CA ASN A 14 -10.36 -10.28 -4.08
C ASN A 14 -10.47 -8.78 -4.42
N SER A 15 -9.75 -7.91 -3.69
CA SER A 15 -9.68 -6.48 -3.97
C SER A 15 -8.67 -6.10 -5.05
N LYS A 16 -7.83 -7.02 -5.50
CA LYS A 16 -6.83 -6.78 -6.54
C LYS A 16 -7.48 -6.48 -7.89
N VAL A 17 -6.78 -5.70 -8.69
CA VAL A 17 -7.21 -5.35 -10.03
C VAL A 17 -7.05 -6.53 -10.99
N GLY A 18 -8.04 -6.71 -11.87
CA GLY A 18 -8.03 -7.76 -12.88
C GLY A 18 -7.85 -9.16 -12.30
N ASP A 19 -6.93 -9.91 -12.84
CA ASP A 19 -6.56 -11.26 -12.43
C ASP A 19 -5.31 -11.30 -11.51
N GLY A 20 -4.99 -10.20 -10.87
CA GLY A 20 -3.84 -10.08 -9.97
C GLY A 20 -3.94 -10.85 -8.65
N ALA A 21 -5.09 -11.45 -8.35
CA ALA A 21 -5.24 -12.29 -7.17
C ALA A 21 -4.58 -13.66 -7.35
N HIS A 22 -3.76 -14.07 -6.38
CA HIS A 22 -3.12 -15.38 -6.37
C HIS A 22 -3.92 -16.44 -5.61
N CYS A 23 -4.89 -16.01 -4.80
CA CYS A 23 -5.77 -16.88 -4.01
C CYS A 23 -7.06 -16.14 -3.67
N ALA A 24 -8.07 -16.88 -3.22
CA ALA A 24 -9.29 -16.26 -2.69
C ALA A 24 -9.06 -15.79 -1.24
N GLY A 25 -9.37 -14.54 -0.97
CA GLY A 25 -9.28 -13.96 0.38
C GLY A 25 -7.85 -13.67 0.83
N VAL A 26 -7.44 -14.21 1.94
CA VAL A 26 -6.17 -13.89 2.63
C VAL A 26 -4.97 -14.56 1.97
N TYR A 27 -3.89 -13.82 1.78
CA TYR A 27 -2.59 -14.40 1.43
C TYR A 27 -1.94 -15.02 2.67
N SER A 28 -2.29 -16.28 2.92
CA SER A 28 -1.93 -17.01 4.14
C SER A 28 -0.43 -17.07 4.44
N PRO A 29 0.49 -17.26 3.47
CA PRO A 29 1.92 -17.39 3.80
C PRO A 29 2.47 -16.20 4.60
N MET A 30 2.07 -14.98 4.25
CA MET A 30 2.49 -13.78 4.97
C MET A 30 1.85 -13.71 6.36
N VAL A 31 0.55 -13.98 6.45
CA VAL A 31 -0.18 -13.95 7.73
C VAL A 31 0.38 -14.98 8.70
N ASP A 32 0.69 -16.18 8.23
CA ASP A 32 1.24 -17.26 9.05
C ASP A 32 2.63 -16.91 9.60
N VAL A 33 3.48 -16.26 8.80
CA VAL A 33 4.78 -15.76 9.26
C VAL A 33 4.62 -14.70 10.34
N LEU A 34 3.71 -13.74 10.16
CA LEU A 34 3.45 -12.71 11.17
C LEU A 34 2.93 -13.30 12.47
N ARG A 35 1.97 -14.23 12.40
CA ARG A 35 1.42 -14.93 13.58
C ARG A 35 2.47 -15.74 14.31
N ALA A 36 3.29 -16.50 13.58
CA ALA A 36 4.37 -17.30 14.16
C ALA A 36 5.40 -16.45 14.91
N LYS A 37 5.60 -15.20 14.49
CA LYS A 37 6.47 -14.22 15.15
C LYS A 37 5.78 -13.41 16.25
N GLY A 38 4.52 -13.70 16.55
CA GLY A 38 3.74 -12.98 17.57
C GLY A 38 3.38 -11.54 17.19
N TRP A 39 3.37 -11.20 15.91
CA TRP A 39 2.95 -9.88 15.43
C TRP A 39 1.42 -9.77 15.40
N ARG A 40 0.91 -8.66 15.88
CA ARG A 40 -0.49 -8.27 15.60
C ARG A 40 -0.58 -7.70 14.19
N ILE A 41 -1.73 -7.85 13.57
CA ILE A 41 -1.99 -7.40 12.20
C ILE A 41 -3.04 -6.32 12.23
N GLU A 42 -2.69 -5.14 11.72
CA GLU A 42 -3.59 -4.02 11.46
C GLU A 42 -3.71 -3.84 9.94
N GLN A 43 -4.93 -3.74 9.43
CA GLN A 43 -5.14 -3.57 8.00
C GLN A 43 -5.02 -2.10 7.61
N MET A 44 -4.26 -1.81 6.57
CA MET A 44 -4.31 -0.51 5.90
C MET A 44 -5.43 -0.48 4.86
N PRO A 45 -6.04 0.68 4.58
CA PRO A 45 -7.03 0.79 3.52
C PRO A 45 -6.39 0.59 2.14
N CYS A 46 -7.19 0.12 1.15
CA CYS A 46 -6.77 0.15 -0.25
C CYS A 46 -7.19 1.48 -0.88
N PRO A 47 -6.26 2.40 -1.16
CA PRO A 47 -6.62 3.69 -1.73
C PRO A 47 -7.19 3.56 -3.14
N GLU A 48 -6.72 2.62 -3.93
CA GLU A 48 -7.20 2.39 -5.29
C GLU A 48 -8.63 1.84 -5.31
N LEU A 49 -8.92 0.83 -4.50
CA LEU A 49 -10.26 0.25 -4.41
C LEU A 49 -11.29 1.29 -3.95
N ALA A 50 -10.94 2.08 -2.96
CA ALA A 50 -11.82 3.10 -2.41
C ALA A 50 -12.05 4.28 -3.37
N PHE A 51 -11.08 4.58 -4.25
CA PHE A 51 -11.13 5.69 -5.20
C PHE A 51 -11.70 5.29 -6.56
N ALA A 52 -11.20 4.21 -7.14
CA ALA A 52 -11.48 3.81 -8.53
C ALA A 52 -12.38 2.56 -8.64
N GLY A 53 -12.65 1.88 -7.53
CA GLY A 53 -13.53 0.71 -7.50
C GLY A 53 -12.87 -0.60 -7.92
N LEU A 54 -13.68 -1.66 -7.89
CA LEU A 54 -13.21 -3.03 -8.15
C LEU A 54 -12.85 -3.24 -9.63
N ASN A 55 -13.60 -2.61 -10.54
CA ASN A 55 -13.44 -2.77 -11.99
C ASN A 55 -12.45 -1.76 -12.60
N ARG A 56 -11.52 -1.26 -11.82
CA ARG A 56 -10.46 -0.35 -12.30
C ARG A 56 -9.48 -1.06 -13.22
N PHE A 57 -8.77 -0.29 -14.02
CA PHE A 57 -7.71 -0.78 -14.89
C PHE A 57 -6.39 -0.97 -14.11
N TRP A 58 -5.51 -1.78 -14.67
CA TRP A 58 -4.09 -1.73 -14.34
C TRP A 58 -3.58 -0.32 -14.63
N ALA A 59 -3.06 0.33 -13.61
CA ALA A 59 -2.59 1.69 -13.70
C ALA A 59 -1.18 1.80 -13.16
N VAL A 60 -0.44 2.77 -13.70
CA VAL A 60 0.88 3.12 -13.20
C VAL A 60 0.78 4.34 -12.28
N ARG A 61 1.90 4.62 -11.58
CA ARG A 61 1.98 5.71 -10.63
C ARG A 61 1.53 7.06 -11.23
N GLU A 62 1.96 7.38 -12.43
CA GLU A 62 1.66 8.66 -13.09
C GLU A 62 0.16 8.87 -13.32
N GLN A 63 -0.59 7.80 -13.50
CA GLN A 63 -2.05 7.87 -13.64
C GLN A 63 -2.76 8.17 -12.33
N TYR A 64 -2.22 7.69 -11.22
CA TYR A 64 -2.73 7.97 -9.88
C TYR A 64 -2.18 9.28 -9.29
N ASP A 65 -1.09 9.83 -9.83
CA ASP A 65 -0.50 11.08 -9.32
C ASP A 65 -1.30 12.30 -9.75
N THR A 66 -2.50 12.41 -9.25
CA THR A 66 -3.43 13.52 -9.46
C THR A 66 -3.74 14.22 -8.15
N ALA A 67 -4.11 15.49 -8.22
CA ALA A 67 -4.49 16.24 -7.02
C ALA A 67 -5.63 15.58 -6.24
N ALA A 68 -6.60 14.97 -6.95
CA ALA A 68 -7.73 14.31 -6.34
C ALA A 68 -7.31 13.01 -5.61
N PHE A 69 -6.49 12.18 -6.25
CA PHE A 69 -6.02 10.93 -5.63
C PHE A 69 -5.08 11.21 -4.46
N ARG A 70 -4.17 12.19 -4.58
CA ARG A 70 -3.30 12.59 -3.47
C ARG A 70 -4.10 13.11 -2.27
N ARG A 71 -5.14 13.89 -2.51
CA ARG A 71 -6.05 14.36 -1.45
C ARG A 71 -6.77 13.20 -0.75
N HIS A 72 -7.21 12.21 -1.53
CA HIS A 72 -7.79 10.98 -1.03
C HIS A 72 -6.79 10.17 -0.17
N CYS A 73 -5.56 9.97 -0.67
CA CYS A 73 -4.49 9.30 0.06
C CYS A 73 -4.12 10.02 1.35
N ARG A 74 -4.04 11.35 1.35
CA ARG A 74 -3.77 12.14 2.56
C ARG A 74 -4.81 11.91 3.65
N ARG A 75 -6.08 11.84 3.27
CA ARG A 75 -7.16 11.57 4.23
C ARG A 75 -7.04 10.16 4.83
N LEU A 76 -6.78 9.15 4.01
CA LEU A 76 -6.62 7.78 4.47
C LEU A 76 -5.34 7.58 5.29
N SER A 77 -4.24 8.15 4.84
CA SER A 77 -2.95 8.03 5.52
C SER A 77 -2.91 8.77 6.86
N ALA A 78 -3.64 9.87 7.00
CA ALA A 78 -3.77 10.56 8.27
C ALA A 78 -4.37 9.64 9.36
N ALA A 79 -5.44 8.91 9.04
CA ALA A 79 -6.05 7.96 9.96
C ALA A 79 -5.11 6.81 10.33
N VAL A 80 -4.36 6.28 9.36
CA VAL A 80 -3.34 5.23 9.61
C VAL A 80 -2.21 5.78 10.49
N ALA A 81 -1.73 6.99 10.20
CA ALA A 81 -0.68 7.65 10.98
C ALA A 81 -1.09 7.89 12.44
N ASP A 82 -2.34 8.23 12.70
CA ASP A 82 -2.85 8.39 14.06
C ASP A 82 -2.79 7.07 14.84
N VAL A 83 -3.16 5.95 14.21
CA VAL A 83 -3.06 4.63 14.85
C VAL A 83 -1.60 4.24 15.08
N ILE A 84 -0.72 4.46 14.10
CA ILE A 84 0.72 4.21 14.25
C ILE A 84 1.31 5.02 15.41
N ALA A 85 0.93 6.31 15.52
CA ALA A 85 1.38 7.17 16.61
C ALA A 85 1.06 6.57 17.99
N VAL A 86 -0.17 6.13 18.19
CA VAL A 86 -0.58 5.48 19.44
C VAL A 86 0.24 4.21 19.71
N ARG A 87 0.52 3.39 18.69
CA ARG A 87 1.32 2.17 18.87
C ARG A 87 2.76 2.48 19.26
N VAL A 88 3.37 3.48 18.60
CA VAL A 88 4.73 3.94 18.91
C VAL A 88 4.79 4.52 20.33
N GLU A 89 3.84 5.32 20.75
CA GLU A 89 3.75 5.86 22.11
C GLU A 89 3.61 4.76 23.17
N GLN A 90 2.98 3.65 22.82
CA GLN A 90 2.88 2.45 23.67
C GLN A 90 4.17 1.61 23.69
N GLY A 91 5.22 2.03 22.97
CA GLY A 91 6.49 1.31 22.87
C GLY A 91 6.45 0.06 22.01
N GLU A 92 5.47 -0.04 21.12
CA GLU A 92 5.35 -1.17 20.20
C GLU A 92 6.28 -1.01 18.99
N ASP A 93 6.86 -2.12 18.56
CA ASP A 93 7.60 -2.15 17.28
C ASP A 93 6.61 -2.18 16.12
N VAL A 94 6.79 -1.30 15.14
CA VAL A 94 5.88 -1.15 13.99
C VAL A 94 6.60 -1.51 12.70
N VAL A 95 5.94 -2.29 11.85
CA VAL A 95 6.37 -2.57 10.47
C VAL A 95 5.25 -2.29 9.49
N LEU A 96 5.58 -1.76 8.31
CA LEU A 96 4.66 -1.61 7.19
C LEU A 96 4.91 -2.71 6.17
N ILE A 97 3.84 -3.38 5.76
CA ILE A 97 3.89 -4.41 4.71
C ILE A 97 3.05 -3.92 3.53
N GLY A 98 3.76 -3.52 2.48
CA GLY A 98 3.18 -3.02 1.24
C GLY A 98 3.12 -4.07 0.14
N ILE A 99 2.96 -3.60 -1.08
CA ILE A 99 2.96 -4.43 -2.30
C ILE A 99 3.98 -3.83 -3.26
N GLU A 100 5.10 -4.49 -3.45
CA GLU A 100 6.10 -4.03 -4.40
C GLU A 100 5.55 -3.99 -5.82
N GLY A 101 5.90 -2.94 -6.53
CA GLY A 101 5.38 -2.67 -7.86
C GLY A 101 3.99 -2.01 -7.90
N SER A 102 3.32 -1.85 -6.76
CA SER A 102 2.04 -1.15 -6.71
C SER A 102 2.23 0.36 -6.89
N PRO A 103 1.38 1.02 -7.72
CA PRO A 103 1.43 2.48 -7.89
C PRO A 103 1.06 3.25 -6.62
N SER A 104 0.35 2.63 -5.69
CA SER A 104 -0.09 3.25 -4.44
C SER A 104 0.60 2.68 -3.21
N MET A 105 0.81 1.36 -3.14
CA MET A 105 1.24 0.63 -1.95
C MET A 105 2.66 0.06 -2.06
N GLY A 106 3.42 0.39 -3.10
CA GLY A 106 4.84 0.06 -3.20
C GLY A 106 5.64 0.73 -2.09
N VAL A 107 6.53 -0.01 -1.43
CA VAL A 107 7.34 0.52 -0.33
C VAL A 107 8.78 0.82 -0.75
N THR A 108 9.32 0.10 -1.74
CA THR A 108 10.63 0.35 -2.34
C THR A 108 10.60 0.35 -3.86
N ILE A 109 9.61 -0.30 -4.46
CA ILE A 109 9.41 -0.40 -5.91
C ILE A 109 7.98 -0.02 -6.26
N THR A 110 7.83 0.80 -7.28
CA THR A 110 6.53 1.20 -7.84
C THR A 110 6.50 1.00 -9.35
N SER A 111 5.31 0.94 -9.94
CA SER A 111 5.15 0.87 -11.39
C SER A 111 5.13 2.26 -12.00
N SER A 112 5.83 2.45 -13.11
CA SER A 112 5.97 3.72 -13.82
C SER A 112 5.87 3.56 -15.32
N ASP A 113 5.20 4.48 -15.97
CA ASP A 113 5.27 4.71 -17.42
C ASP A 113 4.87 6.15 -17.72
N PRO A 114 5.82 7.08 -17.65
CA PRO A 114 5.55 8.50 -17.84
C PRO A 114 5.10 8.86 -19.27
N GLU A 115 5.41 8.03 -20.26
CA GLU A 115 5.08 8.32 -21.67
C GLU A 115 3.69 7.85 -22.08
N ARG A 116 3.27 6.72 -21.56
CA ARG A 116 2.03 6.08 -22.01
C ARG A 116 0.90 6.18 -21.03
N GLY A 117 1.22 6.28 -19.77
CA GLY A 117 0.24 6.14 -18.72
C GLY A 117 -0.45 4.79 -18.77
N GLY A 118 -0.87 4.00 -18.03
CA GLY A 118 -1.50 2.70 -18.26
C GLY A 118 -2.68 2.82 -19.23
N ARG A 119 -2.74 1.97 -20.20
CA ARG A 119 -3.86 1.86 -21.14
C ARG A 119 -4.62 0.57 -20.91
N PRO A 120 -5.97 0.58 -21.08
CA PRO A 120 -6.77 -0.64 -20.94
C PRO A 120 -6.35 -1.78 -21.85
N GLU A 121 -5.78 -1.42 -23.01
CA GLU A 121 -5.35 -2.36 -24.04
C GLU A 121 -3.92 -2.87 -23.85
N TRP A 122 -3.29 -2.51 -22.73
CA TRP A 122 -1.89 -2.85 -22.53
C TRP A 122 -1.76 -4.33 -22.20
N PRO A 123 -1.08 -5.08 -23.06
CA PRO A 123 -0.83 -6.47 -22.74
C PRO A 123 0.17 -6.53 -21.57
N ASP A 124 -0.20 -7.26 -20.57
CA ASP A 124 0.61 -7.87 -19.54
C ASP A 124 1.94 -7.19 -19.17
N GLY A 125 1.92 -6.36 -18.16
CA GLY A 125 3.13 -6.02 -17.43
C GLY A 125 4.21 -5.26 -18.21
N THR A 126 3.84 -4.41 -19.15
CA THR A 126 4.77 -3.53 -19.84
C THR A 126 5.15 -2.28 -19.05
N ALA A 127 4.49 -2.03 -17.92
CA ALA A 127 4.89 -0.98 -17.01
C ALA A 127 6.23 -1.32 -16.36
N GLU A 128 7.15 -0.37 -16.38
CA GLU A 128 8.45 -0.54 -15.75
C GLU A 128 8.33 -0.54 -14.23
N GLN A 129 9.10 -1.39 -13.58
CA GLN A 129 9.26 -1.39 -12.13
C GLN A 129 10.44 -0.49 -11.79
N VAL A 130 10.18 0.59 -11.09
CA VAL A 130 11.21 1.58 -10.74
C VAL A 130 11.35 1.71 -9.23
N SER A 131 12.55 2.10 -8.80
CA SER A 131 12.81 2.41 -7.40
C SER A 131 11.96 3.61 -6.97
N GLY A 132 11.22 3.47 -5.88
CA GLY A 132 10.37 4.53 -5.36
C GLY A 132 9.17 4.00 -4.58
N GLU A 133 8.46 4.92 -3.94
CA GLU A 133 7.26 4.61 -3.17
C GLU A 133 5.99 4.82 -4.02
N GLY A 134 4.93 4.09 -3.68
CA GLY A 134 3.59 4.37 -4.18
C GLY A 134 3.01 5.64 -3.54
N ILE A 135 2.00 6.22 -4.17
CA ILE A 135 1.42 7.51 -3.75
C ILE A 135 0.91 7.49 -2.31
N PHE A 136 0.22 6.43 -1.89
CA PHE A 136 -0.26 6.30 -0.51
C PHE A 136 0.90 6.23 0.49
N VAL A 137 1.96 5.51 0.18
CA VAL A 137 3.13 5.35 1.06
C VAL A 137 3.85 6.68 1.23
N GLU A 138 4.00 7.48 0.17
CA GLU A 138 4.54 8.85 0.27
C GLU A 138 3.70 9.75 1.17
N GLU A 139 2.38 9.74 1.01
CA GLU A 139 1.48 10.55 1.84
C GLU A 139 1.47 10.06 3.30
N LEU A 140 1.61 8.75 3.53
CA LEU A 140 1.76 8.20 4.88
C LEU A 140 3.07 8.63 5.53
N ARG A 141 4.17 8.61 4.77
CA ARG A 141 5.46 9.12 5.24
C ARG A 141 5.35 10.58 5.67
N ALA A 142 4.78 11.44 4.83
CA ALA A 142 4.57 12.85 5.15
C ALA A 142 3.67 13.04 6.39
N ALA A 143 2.63 12.23 6.54
CA ALA A 143 1.74 12.27 7.68
C ALA A 143 2.44 11.87 9.00
N LEU A 144 3.33 10.89 8.97
CA LEU A 144 4.13 10.48 10.13
C LEU A 144 5.19 11.53 10.48
N GLU A 145 5.90 12.06 9.47
CA GLU A 145 6.88 13.13 9.67
C GLU A 145 6.24 14.37 10.32
N SER A 146 5.04 14.76 9.90
CA SER A 146 4.31 15.88 10.50
C SER A 146 3.94 15.66 11.97
N ARG A 147 3.95 14.41 12.42
CA ARG A 147 3.72 14.01 13.82
C ARG A 147 5.02 13.78 14.60
N GLY A 148 6.18 14.01 13.98
CA GLY A 148 7.48 13.74 14.59
C GLY A 148 7.79 12.25 14.75
N ILE A 149 7.13 11.38 13.98
CA ILE A 149 7.30 9.92 14.04
C ILE A 149 8.20 9.48 12.88
N GLY A 150 9.25 8.73 13.20
CA GLY A 150 10.09 8.10 12.20
C GLY A 150 9.32 7.08 11.36
N PHE A 151 9.64 7.00 10.06
CA PHE A 151 8.99 6.05 9.18
C PHE A 151 9.34 4.60 9.61
N PRO A 152 8.35 3.72 9.78
CA PRO A 152 8.58 2.34 10.21
C PRO A 152 9.45 1.55 9.23
N ARG A 153 9.97 0.41 9.68
CA ARG A 153 10.58 -0.58 8.79
C ARG A 153 9.54 -1.07 7.79
N VAL A 154 9.97 -1.40 6.58
CA VAL A 154 9.10 -1.82 5.48
C VAL A 154 9.44 -3.22 4.99
N ALA A 155 8.44 -3.90 4.46
CA ALA A 155 8.56 -5.14 3.69
C ALA A 155 7.50 -5.15 2.59
N GLY A 156 7.77 -5.81 1.49
CA GLY A 156 6.86 -5.93 0.36
C GLY A 156 7.04 -7.22 -0.41
#